data_309a52a362375efe19cc418154d7654f
#
_entry.id   309a52a362375efe19cc418154d7654f
#
_cell.length_a   1.000
_cell.length_b   1.000
_cell.length_c   1.000
_cell.angle_alpha   90.00
_cell.angle_beta   90.00
_cell.angle_gamma   90.00
#
_symmetry.space_group_name_H-M   'P 1'
#
loop_
_entity.id
_entity.type
_entity.pdbx_description
1 polymer ?
#
loop_
_entity_poly.entity_id
_entity_poly.type
_entity_poly.pdbx_seq_one_letter_code
_entity_poly.pdbx_strand_id
1 'polypeptide(L)'
;MFQKIDCIRFHVPDLDKALIFYREKLGLKLVWRLGNSEAGLKIGDSDTELVLVTEELEQPEIDFMVDSVHSALEKLKKIGGKLLVEPFEIKIGKCSVVEDPWNNRFVILDRSKGLLKVDENKNVIQ
;
A
#
# COMPACT_ATOMS: atom_id res chain seq x y z
N MET A 1 14.63 3.78 9.62
CA MET A 1 13.75 4.62 8.76
C MET A 1 12.65 3.76 8.14
N PHE A 2 12.96 2.91 7.12
CA PHE A 2 11.96 1.96 6.63
C PHE A 2 11.86 0.78 7.58
N GLN A 3 10.65 0.46 8.01
CA GLN A 3 10.41 -0.66 8.92
C GLN A 3 10.16 -1.95 8.14
N LYS A 4 9.43 -1.86 7.05
CA LYS A 4 9.12 -3.01 6.18
C LYS A 4 8.47 -2.52 4.90
N ILE A 5 8.35 -3.42 3.92
CA ILE A 5 7.48 -3.18 2.77
C ILE A 5 6.07 -3.47 3.26
N ASP A 6 5.23 -2.44 3.28
CA ASP A 6 3.85 -2.59 3.71
C ASP A 6 3.04 -3.38 2.69
N CYS A 7 3.11 -2.96 1.44
CA CYS A 7 2.43 -3.66 0.36
C CYS A 7 3.08 -3.39 -0.99
N ILE A 8 2.75 -4.26 -1.93
CA ILE A 8 3.07 -4.09 -3.34
C ILE A 8 1.73 -3.98 -4.04
N ARG A 9 1.54 -2.93 -4.85
CA ARG A 9 0.27 -2.65 -5.51
C ARG A 9 0.36 -2.99 -6.98
N PHE A 10 -0.58 -3.83 -7.45
CA PHE A 10 -0.72 -4.20 -8.85
C PHE A 10 -2.02 -3.64 -9.41
N HIS A 11 -1.96 -3.09 -10.61
CA HIS A 11 -3.17 -2.72 -11.31
C HIS A 11 -3.86 -3.96 -11.88
N VAL A 12 -5.19 -4.03 -11.70
CA VAL A 12 -6.04 -5.05 -12.32
C VAL A 12 -7.28 -4.36 -12.88
N PRO A 13 -7.75 -4.71 -14.07
CA PRO A 13 -8.90 -4.03 -14.66
C PRO A 13 -10.24 -4.40 -14.01
N ASP A 14 -10.32 -5.58 -13.42
CA ASP A 14 -11.56 -6.11 -12.83
C ASP A 14 -11.21 -6.84 -11.55
N LEU A 15 -11.66 -6.31 -10.41
CA LEU A 15 -11.28 -6.85 -9.10
C LEU A 15 -11.83 -8.27 -8.88
N ASP A 16 -13.08 -8.53 -9.27
CA ASP A 16 -13.68 -9.86 -9.09
C ASP A 16 -12.90 -10.93 -9.86
N LYS A 17 -12.56 -10.65 -11.11
CA LYS A 17 -11.78 -11.58 -11.93
C LYS A 17 -10.37 -11.77 -11.37
N ALA A 18 -9.77 -10.70 -10.88
CA ALA A 18 -8.44 -10.77 -10.28
C ALA A 18 -8.46 -11.63 -9.01
N LEU A 19 -9.50 -11.51 -8.18
CA LEU A 19 -9.62 -12.32 -6.97
C LEU A 19 -9.84 -13.80 -7.29
N ILE A 20 -10.49 -14.12 -8.38
CA ILE A 20 -10.59 -15.52 -8.81
C ILE A 20 -9.19 -16.06 -9.09
N PHE A 21 -8.35 -15.31 -9.77
CA PHE A 21 -6.98 -15.75 -10.05
C PHE A 21 -6.11 -15.80 -8.79
N TYR A 22 -6.01 -14.71 -8.06
CA TYR A 22 -5.08 -14.61 -6.93
C TYR A 22 -5.55 -15.35 -5.68
N ARG A 23 -6.83 -15.32 -5.39
CA ARG A 23 -7.39 -15.96 -4.21
C ARG A 23 -7.74 -17.41 -4.44
N GLU A 24 -8.51 -17.72 -5.49
CA GLU A 24 -9.01 -19.08 -5.71
C GLU A 24 -7.99 -19.97 -6.39
N LYS A 25 -7.31 -19.48 -7.42
CA LYS A 25 -6.35 -20.32 -8.17
C LYS A 25 -4.97 -20.32 -7.53
N LEU A 26 -4.46 -19.16 -7.13
CA LEU A 26 -3.15 -19.04 -6.48
C LEU A 26 -3.18 -19.35 -4.99
N GLY A 27 -4.33 -19.22 -4.35
CA GLY A 27 -4.51 -19.57 -2.95
C GLY A 27 -4.12 -18.50 -1.94
N LEU A 28 -4.00 -17.25 -2.35
CA LEU A 28 -3.73 -16.17 -1.40
C LEU A 28 -4.98 -15.86 -0.58
N LYS A 29 -4.80 -15.51 0.68
CA LYS A 29 -5.92 -15.22 1.59
C LYS A 29 -6.31 -13.76 1.52
N LEU A 30 -7.61 -13.50 1.45
CA LEU A 30 -8.14 -12.14 1.49
C LEU A 30 -8.01 -11.59 2.90
N VAL A 31 -7.40 -10.42 3.03
CA VAL A 31 -7.28 -9.71 4.30
C VAL A 31 -8.34 -8.62 4.40
N TRP A 32 -8.53 -7.87 3.33
CA TRP A 32 -9.52 -6.80 3.29
C TRP A 32 -9.94 -6.51 1.86
N ARG A 33 -11.13 -5.94 1.72
CA ARG A 33 -11.67 -5.52 0.43
C ARG A 33 -12.40 -4.19 0.62
N LEU A 34 -12.16 -3.25 -0.30
CA LEU A 34 -12.82 -1.96 -0.34
C LEU A 34 -13.67 -1.90 -1.61
N GLY A 35 -14.93 -2.31 -1.50
CA GLY A 35 -15.85 -2.31 -2.63
C GLY A 35 -15.30 -3.04 -3.84
N ASN A 36 -15.40 -2.41 -5.01
CA ASN A 36 -14.85 -2.93 -6.25
C ASN A 36 -13.56 -2.21 -6.65
N SER A 37 -13.00 -1.40 -5.76
CA SER A 37 -11.82 -0.60 -6.09
C SER A 37 -10.51 -1.28 -5.75
N GLU A 38 -10.42 -1.95 -4.61
CA GLU A 38 -9.15 -2.60 -4.24
C GLU A 38 -9.35 -3.69 -3.19
N ALA A 39 -8.35 -4.56 -3.08
CA ALA A 39 -8.34 -5.63 -2.08
C ALA A 39 -6.91 -5.96 -1.69
N GLY A 40 -6.72 -6.31 -0.42
CA GLY A 40 -5.43 -6.73 0.11
C GLY A 40 -5.40 -8.23 0.36
N LEU A 41 -4.32 -8.86 -0.07
CA LEU A 41 -4.12 -10.30 0.03
C LEU A 41 -2.85 -10.59 0.84
N LYS A 42 -2.89 -11.65 1.63
CA LYS A 42 -1.75 -12.08 2.42
C LYS A 42 -0.84 -12.99 1.59
N ILE A 43 0.45 -12.72 1.63
CA ILE A 43 1.47 -13.53 0.94
C ILE A 43 2.11 -14.46 1.97
N GLY A 44 1.63 -15.72 2.03
CA GLY A 44 2.14 -16.69 2.98
C GLY A 44 2.08 -16.19 4.42
N ASP A 45 3.20 -16.25 5.12
CA ASP A 45 3.30 -15.75 6.51
C ASP A 45 3.87 -14.33 6.60
N SER A 46 4.05 -13.67 5.45
CA SER A 46 4.60 -12.32 5.41
C SER A 46 3.59 -11.28 5.88
N ASP A 47 4.09 -10.21 6.50
CA ASP A 47 3.29 -9.03 6.82
C ASP A 47 3.11 -8.12 5.61
N THR A 48 3.85 -8.36 4.54
CA THR A 48 3.71 -7.59 3.30
C THR A 48 2.51 -8.10 2.53
N GLU A 49 1.60 -7.20 2.17
CA GLU A 49 0.41 -7.55 1.41
C GLU A 49 0.61 -7.34 -0.08
N LEU A 50 -0.08 -8.13 -0.88
CA LEU A 50 -0.30 -7.83 -2.28
C LEU A 50 -1.64 -7.11 -2.37
N VAL A 51 -1.63 -5.87 -2.82
CA VAL A 51 -2.85 -5.08 -2.96
C VAL A 51 -3.19 -4.95 -4.44
N LEU A 52 -4.39 -5.39 -4.80
CA LEU A 52 -4.91 -5.28 -6.16
C LEU A 52 -5.74 -4.02 -6.25
N VAL A 53 -5.46 -3.17 -7.22
CA VAL A 53 -6.16 -1.90 -7.38
C VAL A 53 -6.70 -1.75 -8.81
N THR A 54 -7.89 -1.17 -8.93
CA THR A 54 -8.46 -0.88 -10.26
C THR A 54 -7.98 0.47 -10.78
N GLU A 55 -7.39 1.29 -9.93
CA GLU A 55 -6.72 2.50 -10.36
C GLU A 55 -5.56 2.15 -11.29
N GLU A 56 -5.38 2.94 -12.34
CA GLU A 56 -4.27 2.69 -13.26
C GLU A 56 -2.94 3.07 -12.63
N LEU A 57 -1.97 2.17 -12.77
CA LEU A 57 -0.60 2.37 -12.32
C LEU A 57 0.32 2.14 -13.52
N GLU A 58 1.29 3.01 -13.73
CA GLU A 58 2.27 2.85 -14.80
C GLU A 58 3.13 1.62 -14.57
N GLN A 59 3.36 1.28 -13.31
CA GLN A 59 4.16 0.14 -12.88
C GLN A 59 3.72 -0.27 -11.48
N PRO A 60 4.11 -1.45 -11.01
CA PRO A 60 3.83 -1.84 -9.63
C PRO A 60 4.36 -0.78 -8.66
N GLU A 61 3.58 -0.48 -7.63
CA GLU A 61 3.93 0.51 -6.61
C GLU A 61 4.40 -0.21 -5.35
N ILE A 62 5.50 0.25 -4.77
CA ILE A 62 6.02 -0.30 -3.51
C ILE A 62 5.79 0.73 -2.42
N ASP A 63 5.08 0.31 -1.36
CA ASP A 63 4.79 1.16 -0.20
C ASP A 63 5.65 0.69 0.98
N PHE A 64 6.50 1.57 1.48
CA PHE A 64 7.30 1.31 2.68
C PHE A 64 6.63 1.90 3.90
N MET A 65 6.56 1.13 4.98
CA MET A 65 6.07 1.64 6.24
C MET A 65 7.18 2.35 6.99
N VAL A 66 6.88 3.54 7.49
CA VAL A 66 7.77 4.33 8.33
C VAL A 66 7.05 4.63 9.65
N ASP A 67 7.80 5.05 10.66
CA ASP A 67 7.21 5.41 11.94
C ASP A 67 6.34 6.66 11.81
N SER A 68 6.88 7.67 11.13
CA SER A 68 6.18 8.93 10.88
C SER A 68 6.56 9.45 9.50
N VAL A 69 5.56 9.70 8.66
CA VAL A 69 5.80 10.24 7.32
C VAL A 69 6.53 11.59 7.41
N HIS A 70 6.11 12.44 8.33
CA HIS A 70 6.73 13.76 8.52
C HIS A 70 8.22 13.64 8.84
N SER A 71 8.58 12.81 9.82
CA SER A 71 9.98 12.60 10.20
C SER A 71 10.80 11.94 9.09
N ALA A 72 10.20 10.99 8.38
CA ALA A 72 10.86 10.32 7.27
C ALA A 72 11.19 11.29 6.13
N LEU A 73 10.26 12.21 5.82
CA LEU A 73 10.47 13.21 4.77
C LEU A 73 11.62 14.15 5.12
N GLU A 74 11.74 14.55 6.38
CA GLU A 74 12.86 15.39 6.81
C GLU A 74 14.20 14.72 6.56
N LYS A 75 14.28 13.42 6.90
CA LYS A 75 15.51 12.64 6.68
C LYS A 75 15.79 12.43 5.20
N LEU A 76 14.76 12.07 4.43
CA LEU A 76 14.91 11.82 3.00
C LEU A 76 15.40 13.05 2.25
N LYS A 77 14.86 14.21 2.58
CA LYS A 77 15.31 15.49 1.98
C LYS A 77 16.79 15.76 2.27
N LYS A 78 17.24 15.47 3.47
CA LYS A 78 18.64 15.70 3.87
C LYS A 78 19.62 14.80 3.14
N ILE A 79 19.21 13.61 2.74
CA ILE A 79 20.09 12.64 2.10
C ILE A 79 19.91 12.56 0.58
N GLY A 80 19.17 13.48 0.00
CA GLY A 80 19.06 13.59 -1.46
C GLY A 80 17.75 13.11 -2.07
N GLY A 81 16.79 12.71 -1.25
CA GLY A 81 15.48 12.33 -1.74
C GLY A 81 14.65 13.54 -2.14
N LYS A 82 13.70 13.33 -3.05
CA LYS A 82 12.79 14.37 -3.51
C LYS A 82 11.37 14.05 -3.09
N LEU A 83 10.66 15.08 -2.67
CA LEU A 83 9.23 14.97 -2.39
C LEU A 83 8.47 15.20 -3.68
N LEU A 84 7.67 14.22 -4.10
CA LEU A 84 6.85 14.33 -5.31
C LEU A 84 5.41 14.69 -5.01
N VAL A 85 4.86 14.15 -3.93
CA VAL A 85 3.49 14.45 -3.49
C VAL A 85 3.52 14.75 -2.00
N GLU A 86 2.99 15.92 -1.62
CA GLU A 86 2.88 16.32 -0.21
C GLU A 86 2.11 15.28 0.59
N PRO A 87 2.38 15.12 1.88
CA PRO A 87 1.65 14.18 2.72
C PRO A 87 0.14 14.36 2.62
N PHE A 88 -0.56 13.26 2.50
CA PHE A 88 -2.03 13.25 2.45
C PHE A 88 -2.57 12.16 3.37
N GLU A 89 -3.83 12.32 3.76
CA GLU A 89 -4.47 11.41 4.70
C GLU A 89 -4.93 10.14 4.00
N ILE A 90 -4.69 9.00 4.66
CA ILE A 90 -5.25 7.71 4.26
C ILE A 90 -5.94 7.11 5.48
N LYS A 91 -6.66 6.00 5.30
CA LYS A 91 -7.44 5.41 6.40
C LYS A 91 -6.61 5.02 7.61
N ILE A 92 -5.38 4.55 7.39
CA ILE A 92 -4.52 4.08 8.49
C ILE A 92 -3.51 5.13 8.97
N GLY A 93 -3.40 6.25 8.30
CA GLY A 93 -2.45 7.29 8.70
C GLY A 93 -2.21 8.31 7.63
N LYS A 94 -0.94 8.54 7.32
CA LYS A 94 -0.51 9.47 6.28
C LYS A 94 0.33 8.75 5.24
N CYS A 95 0.39 9.34 4.06
CA CYS A 95 1.08 8.79 2.92
C CYS A 95 1.75 9.92 2.14
N SER A 96 2.84 9.63 1.47
CA SER A 96 3.54 10.60 0.62
C SER A 96 4.27 9.83 -0.48
N VAL A 97 4.49 10.48 -1.61
CA VAL A 97 5.23 9.89 -2.73
C VAL A 97 6.57 10.60 -2.82
N VAL A 98 7.63 9.82 -2.88
CA VAL A 98 9.00 10.34 -2.91
C VAL A 98 9.81 9.67 -4.00
N GLU A 99 10.98 10.23 -4.26
CA GLU A 99 11.88 9.74 -5.30
C GLU A 99 13.30 9.78 -4.77
N ASP A 100 14.08 8.74 -5.07
CA ASP A 100 15.50 8.73 -4.69
C ASP A 100 16.33 9.56 -5.69
N PRO A 101 17.65 9.71 -5.49
CA PRO A 101 18.49 10.49 -6.41
C PRO A 101 18.58 9.92 -7.83
N TRP A 102 18.17 8.67 -8.05
CA TRP A 102 18.24 7.99 -9.35
C TRP A 102 16.87 7.83 -10.00
N ASN A 103 15.88 8.60 -9.53
CA ASN A 103 14.52 8.64 -10.08
C ASN A 103 13.69 7.38 -9.80
N ASN A 104 14.03 6.63 -8.77
CA ASN A 104 13.17 5.53 -8.32
C ASN A 104 12.07 6.11 -7.44
N ARG A 105 10.83 5.92 -7.86
CA ARG A 105 9.66 6.43 -7.16
C ARG A 105 9.08 5.38 -6.24
N PHE A 106 8.76 5.77 -5.02
CA PHE A 106 8.11 4.88 -4.06
C PHE A 106 7.23 5.68 -3.10
N VAL A 107 6.42 4.96 -2.36
CA VAL A 107 5.48 5.53 -1.40
C VAL A 107 5.98 5.24 0.00
N ILE A 108 5.83 6.21 0.90
CA ILE A 108 6.01 5.98 2.32
C ILE A 108 4.68 6.23 3.02
N LEU A 109 4.37 5.42 4.03
CA LEU A 109 3.16 5.58 4.81
C LEU A 109 3.40 5.25 6.27
N ASP A 110 2.55 5.76 7.14
CA ASP A 110 2.58 5.43 8.55
C ASP A 110 1.21 4.90 9.00
N ARG A 111 1.15 4.40 10.21
CA ARG A 111 -0.08 3.88 10.80
C ARG A 111 -0.56 4.76 11.96
N SER A 112 -0.40 6.06 11.82
CA SER A 112 -0.76 7.00 12.88
C SER A 112 -2.24 6.96 13.26
N LYS A 113 -3.11 6.41 12.42
CA LYS A 113 -4.53 6.24 12.69
C LYS A 113 -4.91 4.81 13.07
N GLY A 114 -3.98 3.85 13.00
CA GLY A 114 -4.21 2.46 13.33
C GLY A 114 -4.45 1.58 12.11
N LEU A 115 -4.98 0.38 12.36
CA LEU A 115 -5.20 -0.61 11.30
C LEU A 115 -6.55 -0.42 10.63
N LEU A 116 -6.69 -0.95 9.41
CA LEU A 116 -7.98 -1.02 8.75
C LEU A 116 -8.95 -1.86 9.57
N LYS A 117 -10.20 -1.40 9.64
CA LYS A 117 -11.28 -2.13 10.30
C LYS A 117 -12.09 -2.84 9.23
N VAL A 118 -12.32 -4.13 9.45
CA VAL A 118 -13.07 -4.95 8.50
C VAL A 118 -14.21 -5.68 9.21
N ASP A 119 -15.25 -6.02 8.45
CA ASP A 119 -16.34 -6.84 8.97
C ASP A 119 -15.99 -8.33 8.86
N GLU A 120 -16.95 -9.20 9.18
CA GLU A 120 -16.75 -10.65 9.17
C GLU A 120 -16.42 -11.21 7.78
N ASN A 121 -16.78 -10.49 6.73
CA ASN A 121 -16.51 -10.87 5.34
C ASN A 121 -15.26 -10.18 4.78
N LYS A 122 -14.50 -9.51 5.64
CA LYS A 122 -13.27 -8.80 5.31
C LYS A 122 -13.49 -7.53 4.49
N ASN A 123 -14.71 -6.99 4.48
CA ASN A 123 -14.97 -5.70 3.85
C ASN A 123 -14.58 -4.57 4.79
N VAL A 124 -13.93 -3.53 4.24
CA VAL A 124 -13.55 -2.36 5.03
C VAL A 124 -14.83 -1.63 5.45
N ILE A 125 -14.98 -1.37 6.75
CA ILE A 125 -16.20 -0.79 7.34
C ILE A 125 -16.04 0.67 7.77
N GLN A 126 -14.95 1.33 7.37
CA GLN A 126 -14.73 2.64 7.94
C GLN A 126 -14.17 3.63 6.96
#